data_f2648fa8355bcaf18eeec7df846bc79b
#
_entry.id   f2648fa8355bcaf18eeec7df846bc79b
#
_cell.length_a   1.000
_cell.length_b   1.000
_cell.length_c   1.000
_cell.angle_alpha   90.00
_cell.angle_beta   90.00
_cell.angle_gamma   90.00
#
_symmetry.space_group_name_H-M   'P 1'
#
loop_
_entity.id
_entity.type
_entity.pdbx_description
1 polymer ?
#
loop_
_entity_poly.entity_id
_entity_poly.type
_entity_poly.pdbx_seq_one_letter_code
_entity_poly.pdbx_strand_id
1 'polypeptide(L)'
;GGFSPDALAVRVQESGSKVIITADEGRRGGRTVALKTNVDKAVATDACRGVEKVIVVKCTGGDVAMGLKDVWYHDVCADQSTDCDPEPMNAEDPLFILYTSGSTGKPKGLKHTTGGYLVYTSLTHQYVFDYKDGDVYWCTADVGWITGHSYIVYGPLANGATTLMFEGVPTYPDTSRWGRVIEKHKVNQFYTAPTAVRSLMV
;
A
#
# COMPACT_ATOMS: atom_id res chain seq x y z
N GLY A 1 3.35 0.77 5.93
CA GLY A 1 3.21 0.49 7.35
C GLY A 1 4.34 1.07 8.18
N GLY A 2 4.17 1.13 9.50
CA GLY A 2 5.23 1.57 10.40
C GLY A 2 5.25 3.05 10.74
N PHE A 3 4.21 3.80 10.42
CA PHE A 3 4.04 5.14 10.96
C PHE A 3 3.75 5.09 12.45
N SER A 4 4.20 6.15 13.17
CA SER A 4 3.82 6.32 14.57
C SER A 4 2.32 6.56 14.71
N PRO A 5 1.73 6.28 15.89
CA PRO A 5 0.33 6.59 16.16
C PRO A 5 -0.04 8.05 15.88
N ASP A 6 0.81 9.00 16.27
CA ASP A 6 0.58 10.44 16.07
C ASP A 6 0.56 10.80 14.58
N ALA A 7 1.49 10.23 13.80
CA ALA A 7 1.54 10.45 12.36
C ALA A 7 0.30 9.89 11.63
N LEU A 8 -0.29 8.80 12.13
CA LEU A 8 -1.55 8.26 11.65
C LEU A 8 -2.71 9.17 12.06
N ALA A 9 -2.77 9.59 13.31
CA ALA A 9 -3.85 10.42 13.84
C ALA A 9 -4.00 11.75 13.07
N VAL A 10 -2.89 12.43 12.78
CA VAL A 10 -2.88 13.65 11.96
C VAL A 10 -3.48 13.41 10.58
N ARG A 11 -3.12 12.33 9.91
CA ARG A 11 -3.64 12.00 8.56
C ARG A 11 -5.14 11.70 8.59
N VAL A 12 -5.58 10.94 9.58
CA VAL A 12 -7.01 10.63 9.78
C VAL A 12 -7.82 11.90 10.02
N GLN A 13 -7.31 12.81 10.86
CA GLN A 13 -7.97 14.07 11.14
C GLN A 13 -8.08 14.97 9.91
N GLU A 14 -6.98 15.16 9.18
CA GLU A 14 -6.94 16.02 8.00
C GLU A 14 -7.77 15.48 6.83
N SER A 15 -7.78 14.15 6.63
CA SER A 15 -8.58 13.52 5.57
C SER A 15 -10.05 13.35 5.94
N GLY A 16 -10.42 13.49 7.21
CA GLY A 16 -11.76 13.20 7.71
C GLY A 16 -12.14 11.72 7.56
N SER A 17 -11.15 10.82 7.59
CA SER A 17 -11.37 9.39 7.39
C SER A 17 -12.28 8.80 8.45
N LYS A 18 -13.30 8.06 8.01
CA LYS A 18 -14.26 7.38 8.89
C LYS A 18 -13.93 5.91 9.11
N VAL A 19 -13.20 5.31 8.18
CA VAL A 19 -12.82 3.90 8.21
C VAL A 19 -11.29 3.80 8.12
N ILE A 20 -10.71 2.95 8.97
CA ILE A 20 -9.30 2.58 8.91
C ILE A 20 -9.23 1.10 8.55
N ILE A 21 -8.40 0.76 7.57
CA ILE A 21 -8.07 -0.64 7.25
C ILE A 21 -6.63 -0.87 7.71
N THR A 22 -6.42 -1.89 8.53
CA THR A 22 -5.11 -2.28 9.05
C THR A 22 -4.95 -3.79 9.06
N ALA A 23 -3.77 -4.28 9.41
CA ALA A 23 -3.59 -5.70 9.73
C ALA A 23 -3.36 -5.88 11.25
N ASP A 24 -3.52 -7.11 11.71
CA ASP A 24 -3.11 -7.50 13.07
C ASP A 24 -1.65 -7.09 13.29
N GLU A 25 -0.77 -7.64 12.48
CA GLU A 25 0.66 -7.38 12.46
C GLU A 25 1.17 -7.43 11.03
N GLY A 26 2.37 -6.92 10.79
CA GLY A 26 3.13 -7.09 9.55
C GLY A 26 4.47 -7.78 9.81
N ARG A 27 5.10 -8.28 8.75
CA ARG A 27 6.46 -8.84 8.82
C ARG A 27 7.42 -7.99 8.01
N ARG A 28 8.57 -7.64 8.60
CA ARG A 28 9.59 -6.88 7.90
C ARG A 28 10.99 -7.33 8.32
N GLY A 29 11.76 -7.89 7.40
CA GLY A 29 13.13 -8.32 7.66
C GLY A 29 13.24 -9.34 8.80
N GLY A 30 12.31 -10.30 8.88
CA GLY A 30 12.24 -11.30 9.94
C GLY A 30 11.66 -10.80 11.28
N ARG A 31 11.23 -9.53 11.36
CA ARG A 31 10.64 -8.94 12.57
C ARG A 31 9.14 -8.73 12.39
N THR A 32 8.42 -8.87 13.50
CA THR A 32 7.00 -8.51 13.58
C THR A 32 6.83 -7.01 13.82
N VAL A 33 5.88 -6.38 13.12
CA VAL A 33 5.50 -4.98 13.29
C VAL A 33 4.07 -4.94 13.81
N ALA A 34 3.85 -4.36 14.99
CA ALA A 34 2.56 -4.28 15.67
C ALA A 34 1.67 -3.19 15.04
N LEU A 35 1.03 -3.48 13.92
CA LEU A 35 0.23 -2.52 13.16
C LEU A 35 -1.06 -2.13 13.90
N LYS A 36 -1.84 -3.12 14.36
CA LYS A 36 -3.08 -2.89 15.10
C LYS A 36 -2.86 -2.05 16.37
N THR A 37 -1.82 -2.35 17.13
CA THR A 37 -1.48 -1.60 18.34
C THR A 37 -1.21 -0.12 18.06
N ASN A 38 -0.58 0.20 16.92
CA ASN A 38 -0.36 1.59 16.52
C ASN A 38 -1.66 2.29 16.13
N VAL A 39 -2.57 1.56 15.46
CA VAL A 39 -3.91 2.06 15.12
C VAL A 39 -4.72 2.33 16.39
N ASP A 40 -4.70 1.42 17.36
CA ASP A 40 -5.42 1.59 18.63
C ASP A 40 -5.01 2.87 19.37
N LYS A 41 -3.71 3.10 19.45
CA LYS A 41 -3.16 4.32 20.06
C LYS A 41 -3.60 5.58 19.31
N ALA A 42 -3.67 5.54 17.99
CA ALA A 42 -4.15 6.67 17.18
C ALA A 42 -5.65 6.91 17.39
N VAL A 43 -6.46 5.86 17.31
CA VAL A 43 -7.93 5.93 17.45
C VAL A 43 -8.37 6.38 18.85
N ALA A 44 -7.55 6.17 19.87
CA ALA A 44 -7.79 6.65 21.22
C ALA A 44 -7.62 8.19 21.36
N THR A 45 -7.10 8.89 20.37
CA THR A 45 -6.90 10.34 20.39
C THR A 45 -8.14 11.10 19.90
N ASP A 46 -8.30 12.34 20.34
CA ASP A 46 -9.37 13.24 19.86
C ASP A 46 -9.31 13.49 18.35
N ALA A 47 -8.12 13.44 17.76
CA ALA A 47 -7.92 13.58 16.31
C ALA A 47 -8.68 12.53 15.50
N CYS A 48 -8.89 11.34 16.07
CA CYS A 48 -9.56 10.22 15.43
C CYS A 48 -11.00 10.00 15.91
N ARG A 49 -11.62 10.97 16.62
CA ARG A 49 -13.00 10.84 17.13
C ARG A 49 -14.03 10.54 16.05
N GLY A 50 -13.78 10.99 14.80
CA GLY A 50 -14.62 10.75 13.63
C GLY A 50 -14.52 9.35 13.03
N VAL A 51 -13.59 8.52 13.49
CA VAL A 51 -13.46 7.14 13.02
C VAL A 51 -14.62 6.29 13.53
N GLU A 52 -15.33 5.69 12.60
CA GLU A 52 -16.52 4.86 12.86
C GLU A 52 -16.17 3.37 12.94
N LYS A 53 -15.24 2.91 12.08
CA LYS A 53 -14.85 1.50 11.98
C LYS A 53 -13.34 1.33 11.76
N VAL A 54 -12.81 0.25 12.32
CA VAL A 54 -11.45 -0.25 12.04
C VAL A 54 -11.59 -1.68 11.53
N ILE A 55 -11.22 -1.89 10.27
CA ILE A 55 -11.25 -3.20 9.63
C ILE A 55 -9.87 -3.83 9.76
N VAL A 56 -9.78 -5.00 10.39
CA VAL A 56 -8.53 -5.68 10.71
C VAL A 56 -8.34 -6.90 9.83
N VAL A 57 -7.27 -6.91 9.03
CA VAL A 57 -6.87 -8.06 8.22
C VAL A 57 -6.02 -9.00 9.08
N LYS A 58 -6.37 -10.28 9.10
CA LYS A 58 -5.57 -11.30 9.77
C LYS A 58 -4.40 -11.71 8.88
N CYS A 59 -3.24 -11.09 9.10
CA CYS A 59 -2.04 -11.29 8.29
C CYS A 59 -1.08 -12.31 8.91
N THR A 60 -0.73 -12.15 10.17
CA THR A 60 0.19 -13.06 10.87
C THR A 60 -0.52 -14.05 11.78
N GLY A 61 -1.77 -13.78 12.14
CA GLY A 61 -2.52 -14.51 13.15
C GLY A 61 -2.09 -14.17 14.58
N GLY A 62 -1.42 -13.02 14.76
CA GLY A 62 -1.05 -12.51 16.07
C GLY A 62 -2.29 -12.23 16.93
N ASP A 63 -2.12 -12.38 18.24
CA ASP A 63 -3.16 -12.04 19.22
C ASP A 63 -3.21 -10.53 19.39
N VAL A 64 -4.32 -9.92 18.95
CA VAL A 64 -4.56 -8.48 19.02
C VAL A 64 -5.89 -8.19 19.70
N ALA A 65 -5.92 -7.15 20.52
CA ALA A 65 -7.15 -6.70 21.15
C ALA A 65 -8.13 -6.16 20.07
N MET A 66 -9.40 -6.53 20.19
CA MET A 66 -10.49 -6.03 19.35
C MET A 66 -11.43 -5.17 20.19
N GLY A 67 -11.48 -3.88 19.86
CA GLY A 67 -12.34 -2.90 20.51
C GLY A 67 -13.72 -2.80 19.85
N LEU A 68 -14.56 -1.89 20.36
CA LEU A 68 -15.96 -1.73 19.90
C LEU A 68 -16.09 -1.27 18.42
N LYS A 69 -15.08 -0.59 17.89
CA LYS A 69 -15.05 -0.12 16.49
C LYS A 69 -14.42 -1.15 15.55
N ASP A 70 -13.79 -2.19 16.08
CA ASP A 70 -13.01 -3.14 15.32
C ASP A 70 -13.87 -4.26 14.76
N VAL A 71 -13.59 -4.65 13.53
CA VAL A 71 -14.19 -5.81 12.87
C VAL A 71 -13.13 -6.54 12.07
N TRP A 72 -13.20 -7.85 12.01
CA TRP A 72 -12.31 -8.62 11.14
C TRP A 72 -12.71 -8.46 9.68
N TYR A 73 -11.71 -8.31 8.80
CA TYR A 73 -11.93 -8.20 7.36
C TYR A 73 -12.70 -9.40 6.79
N HIS A 74 -12.35 -10.62 7.21
CA HIS A 74 -13.02 -11.83 6.74
C HIS A 74 -14.49 -11.91 7.18
N ASP A 75 -14.83 -11.39 8.35
CA ASP A 75 -16.24 -11.34 8.82
C ASP A 75 -17.04 -10.33 7.98
N VAL A 76 -16.45 -9.17 7.67
CA VAL A 76 -17.08 -8.16 6.80
C VAL A 76 -17.36 -8.70 5.40
N CYS A 77 -16.46 -9.57 4.88
CA CYS A 77 -16.59 -10.12 3.54
C CYS A 77 -17.43 -11.40 3.43
N ALA A 78 -17.69 -12.09 4.54
CA ALA A 78 -18.28 -13.44 4.55
C ALA A 78 -19.61 -13.55 3.80
N ASP A 79 -20.48 -12.54 3.95
CA ASP A 79 -21.83 -12.53 3.38
C ASP A 79 -21.99 -11.54 2.23
N GLN A 80 -20.88 -11.06 1.67
CA GLN A 80 -20.92 -10.11 0.56
C GLN A 80 -21.05 -10.82 -0.79
N SER A 81 -21.74 -10.19 -1.72
CA SER A 81 -21.75 -10.63 -3.12
C SER A 81 -20.35 -10.53 -3.71
N THR A 82 -20.02 -11.47 -4.60
CA THR A 82 -18.83 -11.35 -5.47
C THR A 82 -19.06 -10.38 -6.63
N ASP A 83 -20.31 -10.03 -6.91
CA ASP A 83 -20.67 -9.07 -7.94
C ASP A 83 -20.57 -7.65 -7.36
N CYS A 84 -19.65 -6.87 -7.90
CA CYS A 84 -19.41 -5.49 -7.51
C CYS A 84 -19.07 -4.68 -8.75
N ASP A 85 -20.07 -4.00 -9.29
CA ASP A 85 -19.87 -3.12 -10.42
C ASP A 85 -18.96 -1.93 -10.03
N PRO A 86 -18.09 -1.48 -10.94
CA PRO A 86 -17.28 -0.30 -10.68
C PRO A 86 -18.17 0.95 -10.59
N GLU A 87 -17.91 1.79 -9.59
CA GLU A 87 -18.58 3.08 -9.47
C GLU A 87 -18.18 3.99 -10.66
N PRO A 88 -19.16 4.55 -11.42
CA PRO A 88 -18.88 5.52 -12.48
C PRO A 88 -18.25 6.79 -11.90
N MET A 89 -17.02 7.11 -12.32
CA MET A 89 -16.26 8.25 -11.85
C MET A 89 -15.97 9.23 -12.98
N ASN A 90 -16.05 10.54 -12.69
CA ASN A 90 -15.54 11.55 -13.59
C ASN A 90 -14.01 11.66 -13.51
N ALA A 91 -13.39 12.16 -14.56
CA ALA A 91 -11.94 12.30 -14.61
C ALA A 91 -11.36 13.14 -13.45
N GLU A 92 -12.11 14.13 -13.01
CA GLU A 92 -11.71 15.04 -11.91
C GLU A 92 -12.11 14.56 -10.51
N ASP A 93 -12.85 13.45 -10.40
CA ASP A 93 -13.20 12.89 -9.11
C ASP A 93 -11.95 12.40 -8.38
N PRO A 94 -11.90 12.52 -7.05
CA PRO A 94 -10.75 12.08 -6.25
C PRO A 94 -10.54 10.57 -6.39
N LEU A 95 -9.30 10.17 -6.69
CA LEU A 95 -8.89 8.77 -6.66
C LEU A 95 -8.33 8.40 -5.28
N PHE A 96 -7.38 9.20 -4.81
CA PHE A 96 -6.80 9.06 -3.46
C PHE A 96 -6.11 10.34 -2.99
N ILE A 97 -5.83 10.39 -1.69
CA ILE A 97 -4.99 11.42 -1.07
C ILE A 97 -3.73 10.75 -0.56
N LEU A 98 -2.57 11.24 -0.99
CA LEU A 98 -1.28 10.78 -0.51
C LEU A 98 -0.52 11.89 0.20
N TYR A 99 0.02 11.58 1.37
CA TYR A 99 0.73 12.54 2.20
C TYR A 99 2.22 12.56 1.90
N THR A 100 2.76 13.76 1.67
CA THR A 100 4.19 14.02 1.56
C THR A 100 4.74 14.59 2.87
N SER A 101 6.07 14.54 3.06
CA SER A 101 6.74 15.07 4.26
C SER A 101 6.63 16.58 4.43
N GLY A 102 6.17 17.31 3.42
CA GLY A 102 6.00 18.77 3.44
C GLY A 102 7.25 19.56 3.81
N SER A 103 7.51 20.68 3.15
CA SER A 103 8.64 21.56 3.43
C SER A 103 8.56 22.26 4.81
N THR A 104 7.38 22.28 5.43
CA THR A 104 7.11 22.95 6.72
C THR A 104 7.08 21.99 7.91
N GLY A 105 7.49 20.74 7.73
CA GLY A 105 7.47 19.71 8.77
C GLY A 105 6.11 19.04 9.02
N LYS A 106 5.00 19.64 8.58
CA LYS A 106 3.69 18.99 8.63
C LYS A 106 3.43 18.23 7.32
N PRO A 107 2.91 16.99 7.39
CA PRO A 107 2.51 16.27 6.20
C PRO A 107 1.47 17.06 5.40
N LYS A 108 1.59 17.06 4.07
CA LYS A 108 0.61 17.69 3.16
C LYS A 108 -0.06 16.59 2.34
N GLY A 109 -1.39 16.53 2.42
CA GLY A 109 -2.20 15.64 1.60
C GLY A 109 -2.34 16.17 0.18
N LEU A 110 -1.86 15.41 -0.79
CA LEU A 110 -2.03 15.68 -2.22
C LEU A 110 -3.17 14.83 -2.76
N LYS A 111 -4.21 15.51 -3.26
CA LYS A 111 -5.32 14.85 -3.95
C LYS A 111 -4.91 14.50 -5.39
N HIS A 112 -5.02 13.25 -5.76
CA HIS A 112 -4.88 12.77 -7.12
C HIS A 112 -6.26 12.47 -7.70
N THR A 113 -6.50 12.91 -8.94
CA THR A 113 -7.78 12.69 -9.64
C THR A 113 -7.75 11.44 -10.50
N THR A 114 -8.93 10.86 -10.73
CA THR A 114 -9.09 9.54 -11.35
C THR A 114 -8.52 9.50 -12.77
N GLY A 115 -8.98 10.37 -13.66
CA GLY A 115 -8.61 10.32 -15.08
C GLY A 115 -7.14 10.66 -15.32
N GLY A 116 -6.69 11.81 -14.83
CA GLY A 116 -5.31 12.28 -15.07
C GLY A 116 -4.25 11.33 -14.52
N TYR A 117 -4.48 10.79 -13.32
CA TYR A 117 -3.54 9.86 -12.70
C TYR A 117 -3.48 8.52 -13.44
N LEU A 118 -4.62 7.94 -13.80
CA LEU A 118 -4.67 6.66 -14.49
C LEU A 118 -4.07 6.75 -15.90
N VAL A 119 -4.37 7.81 -16.65
CA VAL A 119 -3.76 8.02 -17.98
C VAL A 119 -2.24 8.11 -17.88
N TYR A 120 -1.73 8.91 -16.94
CA TYR A 120 -0.28 9.07 -16.74
C TYR A 120 0.40 7.75 -16.37
N THR A 121 -0.14 7.04 -15.37
CA THR A 121 0.49 5.81 -14.88
C THR A 121 0.40 4.67 -15.88
N SER A 122 -0.70 4.55 -16.61
CA SER A 122 -0.86 3.55 -17.67
C SER A 122 0.12 3.77 -18.81
N LEU A 123 0.17 5.00 -19.36
CA LEU A 123 1.09 5.33 -20.47
C LEU A 123 2.55 5.17 -20.07
N THR A 124 2.93 5.68 -18.90
CA THR A 124 4.33 5.59 -18.46
C THR A 124 4.72 4.15 -18.13
N HIS A 125 3.82 3.35 -17.56
CA HIS A 125 4.09 1.93 -17.36
C HIS A 125 4.32 1.22 -18.70
N GLN A 126 3.46 1.43 -19.67
CA GLN A 126 3.58 0.78 -20.97
C GLN A 126 4.86 1.18 -21.72
N TYR A 127 5.13 2.48 -21.83
CA TYR A 127 6.22 2.97 -22.68
C TYR A 127 7.59 2.98 -21.99
N VAL A 128 7.66 3.35 -20.71
CA VAL A 128 8.96 3.44 -20.01
C VAL A 128 9.52 2.07 -19.68
N PHE A 129 8.65 1.13 -19.31
CA PHE A 129 9.07 -0.24 -18.99
C PHE A 129 9.01 -1.19 -20.20
N ASP A 130 8.55 -0.69 -21.35
CA ASP A 130 8.40 -1.49 -22.58
C ASP A 130 7.63 -2.80 -22.33
N TYR A 131 6.57 -2.71 -21.51
CA TYR A 131 5.76 -3.86 -21.12
C TYR A 131 5.11 -4.52 -22.34
N LYS A 132 5.17 -5.84 -22.41
CA LYS A 132 4.53 -6.68 -23.41
C LYS A 132 3.54 -7.65 -22.75
N ASP A 133 2.49 -8.00 -23.49
CA ASP A 133 1.53 -8.99 -23.02
C ASP A 133 2.21 -10.30 -22.64
N GLY A 134 1.90 -10.80 -21.45
CA GLY A 134 2.49 -12.00 -20.89
C GLY A 134 3.75 -11.80 -20.09
N ASP A 135 4.33 -10.61 -20.08
CA ASP A 135 5.46 -10.28 -19.22
C ASP A 135 5.05 -10.26 -17.73
N VAL A 136 6.00 -10.61 -16.88
CA VAL A 136 5.89 -10.45 -15.43
C VAL A 136 6.68 -9.21 -15.01
N TYR A 137 5.96 -8.21 -14.52
CA TYR A 137 6.51 -6.96 -14.05
C TYR A 137 6.66 -6.96 -12.53
N TRP A 138 7.77 -6.44 -12.02
CA TRP A 138 8.00 -6.31 -10.58
C TRP A 138 8.58 -4.96 -10.20
N CYS A 139 7.82 -4.21 -9.41
CA CYS A 139 8.29 -3.01 -8.73
C CYS A 139 8.48 -3.31 -7.23
N THR A 140 9.66 -2.99 -6.70
CA THR A 140 10.01 -3.28 -5.28
C THR A 140 9.74 -2.11 -4.34
N ALA A 141 9.08 -1.05 -4.80
CA ALA A 141 8.69 0.06 -3.93
C ALA A 141 7.70 -0.39 -2.86
N ASP A 142 7.64 0.35 -1.76
CA ASP A 142 6.56 0.20 -0.78
C ASP A 142 5.25 0.70 -1.40
N VAL A 143 4.19 -0.11 -1.33
CA VAL A 143 2.87 0.23 -1.90
C VAL A 143 2.27 1.50 -1.27
N GLY A 144 2.67 1.87 -0.07
CA GLY A 144 2.24 3.10 0.60
C GLY A 144 2.89 4.39 0.08
N TRP A 145 3.86 4.32 -0.83
CA TRP A 145 4.50 5.47 -1.48
C TRP A 145 3.95 5.70 -2.88
N ILE A 146 4.13 6.93 -3.39
CA ILE A 146 3.64 7.27 -4.74
C ILE A 146 4.16 6.32 -5.83
N THR A 147 5.41 5.89 -5.73
CA THR A 147 5.98 4.91 -6.68
C THR A 147 5.23 3.58 -6.63
N GLY A 148 4.86 3.11 -5.43
CA GLY A 148 4.07 1.91 -5.27
C GLY A 148 2.64 2.06 -5.80
N HIS A 149 1.98 3.18 -5.51
CA HIS A 149 0.67 3.49 -6.10
C HIS A 149 0.75 3.46 -7.62
N SER A 150 1.71 4.18 -8.21
CA SER A 150 1.84 4.31 -9.65
C SER A 150 2.22 2.99 -10.34
N TYR A 151 3.21 2.28 -9.81
CA TYR A 151 3.89 1.20 -10.54
C TYR A 151 3.86 -0.17 -9.84
N ILE A 152 3.05 -0.35 -8.78
CA ILE A 152 2.63 -1.67 -8.31
C ILE A 152 1.14 -1.86 -8.60
N VAL A 153 0.33 -0.82 -8.37
CA VAL A 153 -1.13 -0.91 -8.44
C VAL A 153 -1.65 -0.34 -9.76
N TYR A 154 -1.70 0.99 -9.90
CA TYR A 154 -2.50 1.61 -10.95
C TYR A 154 -1.95 1.41 -12.37
N GLY A 155 -0.68 1.68 -12.62
CA GLY A 155 -0.10 1.55 -13.97
C GLY A 155 -0.14 0.12 -14.51
N PRO A 156 0.43 -0.86 -13.79
CA PRO A 156 0.41 -2.25 -14.24
C PRO A 156 -0.99 -2.81 -14.42
N LEU A 157 -1.89 -2.60 -13.44
CA LEU A 157 -3.24 -3.16 -13.52
C LEU A 157 -4.11 -2.50 -14.59
N ALA A 158 -3.93 -1.20 -14.86
CA ALA A 158 -4.60 -0.50 -15.96
C ALA A 158 -4.18 -1.05 -17.34
N ASN A 159 -3.01 -1.67 -17.44
CA ASN A 159 -2.52 -2.34 -18.66
C ASN A 159 -2.75 -3.85 -18.67
N GLY A 160 -3.51 -4.40 -17.73
CA GLY A 160 -3.74 -5.83 -17.59
C GLY A 160 -2.48 -6.66 -17.30
N ALA A 161 -1.44 -6.02 -16.74
CA ALA A 161 -0.15 -6.65 -16.51
C ALA A 161 -0.17 -7.65 -15.36
N THR A 162 0.61 -8.72 -15.49
CA THR A 162 0.97 -9.56 -14.36
C THR A 162 2.01 -8.82 -13.52
N THR A 163 1.59 -8.30 -12.36
CA THR A 163 2.47 -7.59 -11.42
C THR A 163 2.78 -8.46 -10.21
N LEU A 164 4.06 -8.52 -9.83
CA LEU A 164 4.51 -9.25 -8.65
C LEU A 164 4.52 -8.33 -7.45
N MET A 165 3.83 -8.74 -6.39
CA MET A 165 3.86 -8.06 -5.09
C MET A 165 4.73 -8.85 -4.13
N PHE A 166 5.65 -8.17 -3.46
CA PHE A 166 6.64 -8.79 -2.59
C PHE A 166 6.61 -8.18 -1.19
N GLU A 167 6.28 -9.00 -0.19
CA GLU A 167 6.41 -8.62 1.21
C GLU A 167 7.82 -8.99 1.71
N GLY A 168 8.67 -7.98 1.87
CA GLY A 168 10.04 -8.23 2.33
C GLY A 168 10.95 -7.02 2.19
N VAL A 169 12.21 -7.24 2.53
CA VAL A 169 13.30 -6.28 2.33
C VAL A 169 14.40 -6.92 1.50
N PRO A 170 15.21 -6.13 0.76
CA PRO A 170 16.17 -6.66 -0.22
C PRO A 170 17.25 -7.52 0.41
N THR A 171 17.61 -7.27 1.66
CA THR A 171 18.72 -7.91 2.37
C THR A 171 18.32 -9.09 3.26
N TYR A 172 17.03 -9.47 3.30
CA TYR A 172 16.57 -10.56 4.14
C TYR A 172 15.95 -11.70 3.32
N PRO A 173 16.29 -12.98 3.61
CA PRO A 173 17.25 -13.46 4.61
C PRO A 173 18.71 -13.18 4.22
N ASP A 174 18.99 -12.93 2.95
CA ASP A 174 20.29 -12.61 2.38
C ASP A 174 20.16 -11.76 1.10
N THR A 175 21.28 -11.23 0.61
CA THR A 175 21.33 -10.31 -0.55
C THR A 175 20.96 -10.95 -1.88
N SER A 176 20.93 -12.28 -1.99
CA SER A 176 20.51 -13.00 -3.21
C SER A 176 18.99 -13.17 -3.33
N ARG A 177 18.23 -12.74 -2.32
CA ARG A 177 16.77 -12.94 -2.25
C ARG A 177 16.05 -12.47 -3.51
N TRP A 178 16.38 -11.28 -3.98
CA TRP A 178 15.74 -10.71 -5.18
C TRP A 178 16.06 -11.50 -6.45
N GLY A 179 17.31 -11.94 -6.62
CA GLY A 179 17.69 -12.79 -7.74
C GLY A 179 16.87 -14.07 -7.80
N ARG A 180 16.68 -14.73 -6.64
CA ARG A 180 15.84 -15.94 -6.55
C ARG A 180 14.37 -15.67 -6.87
N VAL A 181 13.83 -14.52 -6.48
CA VAL A 181 12.45 -14.13 -6.82
C VAL A 181 12.31 -13.89 -8.32
N ILE A 182 13.25 -13.16 -8.93
CA ILE A 182 13.29 -12.90 -10.38
C ILE A 182 13.33 -14.22 -11.15
N GLU A 183 14.23 -15.11 -10.78
CA GLU A 183 14.39 -16.43 -11.43
C GLU A 183 13.13 -17.30 -11.28
N LYS A 184 12.61 -17.40 -10.06
CA LYS A 184 11.43 -18.21 -9.74
C LYS A 184 10.19 -17.77 -10.50
N HIS A 185 9.94 -16.46 -10.57
CA HIS A 185 8.73 -15.90 -11.16
C HIS A 185 8.92 -15.42 -12.60
N LYS A 186 10.11 -15.64 -13.18
CA LYS A 186 10.42 -15.26 -14.58
C LYS A 186 10.13 -13.79 -14.84
N VAL A 187 10.59 -12.91 -13.94
CA VAL A 187 10.36 -11.47 -14.04
C VAL A 187 11.07 -10.90 -15.28
N ASN A 188 10.32 -10.21 -16.13
CA ASN A 188 10.80 -9.59 -17.36
C ASN A 188 11.26 -8.14 -17.13
N GLN A 189 10.44 -7.35 -16.39
CA GLN A 189 10.80 -5.97 -16.03
C GLN A 189 10.95 -5.86 -14.52
N PHE A 190 12.08 -5.30 -14.10
CA PHE A 190 12.42 -5.10 -12.69
C PHE A 190 12.67 -3.63 -12.39
N TYR A 191 11.82 -3.03 -11.56
CA TYR A 191 11.91 -1.64 -11.17
C TYR A 191 12.19 -1.48 -9.68
N THR A 192 13.25 -0.76 -9.34
CA THR A 192 13.66 -0.57 -7.94
C THR A 192 14.37 0.76 -7.72
N ALA A 193 14.58 1.12 -6.45
CA ALA A 193 15.27 2.34 -6.08
C ALA A 193 16.79 2.15 -6.07
N PRO A 194 17.57 3.18 -6.47
CA PRO A 194 19.05 3.13 -6.42
C PRO A 194 19.60 2.82 -5.02
N THR A 195 18.94 3.31 -3.97
CA THR A 195 19.33 3.03 -2.58
C THR A 195 19.19 1.56 -2.22
N ALA A 196 18.16 0.89 -2.75
CA ALA A 196 17.96 -0.53 -2.52
C ALA A 196 19.05 -1.36 -3.22
N VAL A 197 19.42 -1.01 -4.46
CA VAL A 197 20.53 -1.67 -5.18
C VAL A 197 21.84 -1.48 -4.41
N ARG A 198 22.13 -0.25 -3.98
CA ARG A 198 23.36 0.02 -3.20
C ARG A 198 23.42 -0.80 -1.89
N SER A 199 22.30 -1.06 -1.24
CA SER A 199 22.28 -1.89 -0.04
C SER A 199 22.64 -3.36 -0.27
N LEU A 200 22.63 -3.81 -1.53
CA LEU A 200 23.02 -5.17 -1.92
C LEU A 200 24.49 -5.28 -2.35
N MET A 201 25.22 -4.16 -2.45
CA MET A 201 26.63 -4.11 -2.88
C MET A 201 27.63 -4.29 -1.73
N VAL A 202 27.17 -4.65 -0.54
CA VAL A 202 28.00 -4.81 0.68
C VAL A 202 28.40 -6.25 0.88
#